data_041fbfb91a1bac30f33cf9f3826569ef
#
_entry.id   041fbfb91a1bac30f33cf9f3826569ef
#
_cell.length_a   1.000
_cell.length_b   1.000
_cell.length_c   1.000
_cell.angle_alpha   90.00
_cell.angle_beta   90.00
_cell.angle_gamma   90.00
#
_symmetry.space_group_name_H-M   'P 1'
#
loop_
_entity.id
_entity.type
_entity.pdbx_description
1 polymer ?
#
loop_
_entity_poly.entity_id
_entity_poly.type
_entity_poly.pdbx_seq_one_letter_code
_entity_poly.pdbx_strand_id
1 'polypeptide(L)'
;MLKVGNKPILQTIVEKFAEYGFVNITMCVNFNASIIKDYFGNGKEFGVNIDYVLEQKRMGTAGALSLLKEHPSEPFFVMNGDLLTNVNFEHIFNYHVLNKATATMCVREYDYEVPYGVVKMNDNKIIEIAEKPVQKFFVSAGIYMLSPEILDLIPQDEFYDMPTLFEKAMAHDKNVISFPIHEYWIDIGRLEEYHKANEEYAKIF
;
A
#
# COMPACT_ATOMS: atom_id res chain seq x y z
N MET A 1 12.80 10.59 -9.69
CA MET A 1 11.48 10.01 -9.37
C MET A 1 10.88 9.43 -10.65
N LEU A 2 10.27 8.25 -10.54
CA LEU A 2 9.62 7.58 -11.67
C LEU A 2 8.37 8.38 -12.09
N LYS A 3 8.23 8.66 -13.39
CA LYS A 3 7.08 9.38 -13.94
C LYS A 3 6.14 8.40 -14.65
N VAL A 4 4.83 8.61 -14.49
CA VAL A 4 3.80 8.00 -15.31
C VAL A 4 2.92 9.10 -15.87
N GLY A 5 2.70 9.08 -17.16
CA GLY A 5 2.18 10.25 -17.87
C GLY A 5 3.16 11.43 -17.79
N ASN A 6 2.67 12.58 -17.36
CA ASN A 6 3.45 13.84 -17.34
C ASN A 6 4.08 14.19 -15.98
N LYS A 7 3.76 13.44 -14.91
CA LYS A 7 4.20 13.76 -13.53
C LYS A 7 4.70 12.52 -12.77
N PRO A 8 5.48 12.70 -11.68
CA PRO A 8 5.91 11.59 -10.84
C PRO A 8 4.73 10.85 -10.22
N ILE A 9 4.84 9.52 -10.06
CA ILE A 9 3.82 8.69 -9.39
C ILE A 9 3.50 9.25 -8.00
N LEU A 10 4.54 9.56 -7.23
CA LEU A 10 4.38 10.07 -5.87
C LEU A 10 3.59 11.41 -5.83
N GLN A 11 3.69 12.24 -6.88
CA GLN A 11 2.86 13.44 -7.01
C GLN A 11 1.39 13.09 -7.20
N THR A 12 1.09 12.10 -8.04
CA THR A 12 -0.29 11.63 -8.24
C THR A 12 -0.90 11.13 -6.92
N ILE A 13 -0.11 10.42 -6.10
CA ILE A 13 -0.54 9.97 -4.77
C ILE A 13 -0.83 11.15 -3.85
N VAL A 14 0.09 12.12 -3.76
CA VAL A 14 -0.05 13.32 -2.91
C VAL A 14 -1.30 14.12 -3.28
N GLU A 15 -1.47 14.40 -4.58
CA GLU A 15 -2.64 15.12 -5.08
C GLU A 15 -3.94 14.37 -4.78
N LYS A 16 -3.91 13.04 -4.91
CA LYS A 16 -5.07 12.20 -4.61
C LYS A 16 -5.45 12.27 -3.13
N PHE A 17 -4.50 12.18 -2.21
CA PHE A 17 -4.77 12.39 -0.79
C PHE A 17 -5.32 13.80 -0.50
N ALA A 18 -4.77 14.83 -1.13
CA ALA A 18 -5.25 16.20 -0.99
C ALA A 18 -6.71 16.38 -1.45
N GLU A 19 -7.11 15.72 -2.56
CA GLU A 19 -8.50 15.71 -3.07
C GLU A 19 -9.50 15.22 -2.03
N TYR A 20 -9.10 14.25 -1.19
CA TYR A 20 -9.92 13.70 -0.10
C TYR A 20 -9.74 14.40 1.25
N GLY A 21 -8.96 15.50 1.29
CA GLY A 21 -8.74 16.28 2.51
C GLY A 21 -7.68 15.73 3.46
N PHE A 22 -6.92 14.70 3.06
CA PHE A 22 -5.78 14.20 3.82
C PHE A 22 -4.54 15.06 3.49
N VAL A 23 -4.42 16.17 4.19
CA VAL A 23 -3.44 17.22 3.86
C VAL A 23 -2.14 17.14 4.67
N ASN A 24 -2.07 16.38 5.75
CA ASN A 24 -0.85 16.19 6.53
C ASN A 24 -0.21 14.86 6.13
N ILE A 25 0.93 14.93 5.46
CA ILE A 25 1.61 13.77 4.86
C ILE A 25 3.02 13.66 5.45
N THR A 26 3.39 12.49 5.91
CA THR A 26 4.76 12.16 6.28
C THR A 26 5.36 11.23 5.23
N MET A 27 6.43 11.65 4.58
CA MET A 27 7.18 10.81 3.64
C MET A 27 8.36 10.14 4.34
N CYS A 28 8.30 8.82 4.46
CA CYS A 28 9.43 8.01 4.88
C CYS A 28 10.36 7.78 3.68
N VAL A 29 11.57 8.29 3.74
CA VAL A 29 12.50 8.33 2.61
C VAL A 29 13.87 7.78 2.99
N ASN A 30 14.48 7.03 2.08
CA ASN A 30 15.82 6.48 2.22
C ASN A 30 16.67 6.89 1.02
N PHE A 31 16.72 6.07 -0.02
CA PHE A 31 17.49 6.30 -1.23
C PHE A 31 16.93 7.50 -2.03
N ASN A 32 17.82 8.38 -2.50
CA ASN A 32 17.44 9.60 -3.24
C ASN A 32 16.52 10.56 -2.46
N ALA A 33 16.58 10.57 -1.14
CA ALA A 33 15.77 11.43 -0.28
C ALA A 33 15.86 12.92 -0.66
N SER A 34 17.03 13.42 -1.07
CA SER A 34 17.21 14.80 -1.52
C SER A 34 16.34 15.14 -2.73
N ILE A 35 16.28 14.26 -3.74
CA ILE A 35 15.47 14.47 -4.95
C ILE A 35 13.99 14.60 -4.61
N ILE A 36 13.50 13.81 -3.66
CA ILE A 36 12.10 13.86 -3.21
C ILE A 36 11.85 15.15 -2.44
N LYS A 37 12.74 15.50 -1.50
CA LYS A 37 12.64 16.72 -0.71
C LYS A 37 12.73 17.99 -1.55
N ASP A 38 13.63 18.03 -2.53
CA ASP A 38 13.80 19.16 -3.44
C ASP A 38 12.56 19.36 -4.32
N TYR A 39 11.90 18.27 -4.70
CA TYR A 39 10.70 18.31 -5.53
C TYR A 39 9.46 18.75 -4.77
N PHE A 40 9.20 18.19 -3.61
CA PHE A 40 7.95 18.43 -2.86
C PHE A 40 8.08 19.59 -1.85
N GLY A 41 9.30 19.94 -1.45
CA GLY A 41 9.52 20.96 -0.42
C GLY A 41 8.73 20.65 0.85
N ASN A 42 7.94 21.61 1.31
CA ASN A 42 7.02 21.46 2.44
C ASN A 42 5.58 21.11 2.02
N GLY A 43 5.35 20.83 0.74
CA GLY A 43 4.05 20.40 0.21
C GLY A 43 3.07 21.52 -0.17
N LYS A 44 3.35 22.78 0.14
CA LYS A 44 2.41 23.90 -0.08
C LYS A 44 1.98 24.06 -1.54
N GLU A 45 2.85 23.80 -2.49
CA GLU A 45 2.54 23.86 -3.92
C GLU A 45 1.54 22.79 -4.36
N PHE A 46 1.41 21.72 -3.57
CA PHE A 46 0.48 20.62 -3.77
C PHE A 46 -0.76 20.67 -2.87
N GLY A 47 -0.93 21.76 -2.11
CA GLY A 47 -2.06 21.93 -1.19
C GLY A 47 -2.00 21.08 0.08
N VAL A 48 -0.82 20.60 0.45
CA VAL A 48 -0.59 19.72 1.61
C VAL A 48 0.55 20.24 2.49
N ASN A 49 0.70 19.65 3.68
CA ASN A 49 1.86 19.81 4.54
C ASN A 49 2.67 18.53 4.51
N ILE A 50 3.94 18.59 4.14
CA ILE A 50 4.80 17.42 4.05
C ILE A 50 5.91 17.49 5.09
N ASP A 51 5.97 16.47 5.94
CA ASP A 51 7.09 16.17 6.81
C ASP A 51 7.88 14.97 6.26
N TYR A 52 9.14 14.85 6.71
CA TYR A 52 10.04 13.80 6.23
C TYR A 52 10.67 13.03 7.38
N VAL A 53 10.57 11.71 7.30
CA VAL A 53 11.35 10.77 8.11
C VAL A 53 12.47 10.21 7.24
N LEU A 54 13.73 10.45 7.63
CA LEU A 54 14.88 9.92 6.93
C LEU A 54 15.30 8.58 7.55
N GLU A 55 15.16 7.51 6.78
CA GLU A 55 15.63 6.19 7.16
C GLU A 55 17.15 6.08 6.96
N GLN A 56 17.90 5.83 8.03
CA GLN A 56 19.35 5.66 7.98
C GLN A 56 19.75 4.26 7.47
N LYS A 57 18.82 3.32 7.50
CA LYS A 57 18.95 1.93 7.04
C LYS A 57 17.61 1.48 6.46
N ARG A 58 17.58 0.35 5.79
CA ARG A 58 16.33 -0.23 5.29
C ARG A 58 15.44 -0.64 6.45
N MET A 59 14.26 -0.04 6.53
CA MET A 59 13.32 -0.23 7.64
C MET A 59 12.15 -1.18 7.30
N GLY A 60 12.00 -1.59 6.04
CA GLY A 60 10.81 -2.33 5.59
C GLY A 60 9.59 -1.42 5.39
N THR A 61 8.43 -2.01 5.21
CA THR A 61 7.19 -1.25 4.89
C THR A 61 6.47 -0.68 6.11
N ALA A 62 6.83 -1.12 7.33
CA ALA A 62 6.23 -0.64 8.59
C ALA A 62 7.25 -0.06 9.57
N GLY A 63 8.53 -0.47 9.51
CA GLY A 63 9.52 -0.08 10.52
C GLY A 63 9.78 1.41 10.59
N ALA A 64 9.69 2.13 9.46
CA ALA A 64 9.83 3.59 9.42
C ALA A 64 8.78 4.33 10.27
N LEU A 65 7.64 3.72 10.56
CA LEU A 65 6.61 4.28 11.43
C LEU A 65 7.09 4.45 12.87
N SER A 66 8.08 3.64 13.31
CA SER A 66 8.70 3.78 14.64
C SER A 66 9.57 5.04 14.77
N LEU A 67 9.90 5.70 13.65
CA LEU A 67 10.72 6.91 13.60
C LEU A 67 9.88 8.19 13.54
N LEU A 68 8.56 8.09 13.57
CA LEU A 68 7.68 9.25 13.58
C LEU A 68 7.96 10.10 14.82
N LYS A 69 8.13 11.41 14.63
CA LYS A 69 8.39 12.36 15.71
C LYS A 69 7.19 12.55 16.61
N GLU A 70 6.01 12.55 16.02
CA GLU A 70 4.73 12.65 16.71
C GLU A 70 3.86 11.49 16.28
N HIS A 71 3.27 10.80 17.23
CA HIS A 71 2.32 9.74 16.93
C HIS A 71 0.99 10.37 16.49
N PRO A 72 0.37 9.87 15.43
CA PRO A 72 -0.98 10.28 15.06
C PRO A 72 -1.94 10.07 16.24
N SER A 73 -2.86 11.00 16.45
CA SER A 73 -3.93 10.88 17.45
C SER A 73 -5.22 10.27 16.88
N GLU A 74 -5.31 10.21 15.54
CA GLU A 74 -6.45 9.72 14.79
C GLU A 74 -6.00 8.60 13.85
N PRO A 75 -6.91 7.77 13.33
CA PRO A 75 -6.60 6.80 12.29
C PRO A 75 -5.93 7.44 11.08
N PHE A 76 -4.93 6.78 10.53
CA PHE A 76 -4.08 7.32 9.48
C PHE A 76 -3.80 6.30 8.37
N PHE A 77 -3.60 6.79 7.15
CA PHE A 77 -3.19 5.96 6.02
C PHE A 77 -1.69 5.67 6.03
N VAL A 78 -1.34 4.46 5.59
CA VAL A 78 0.01 4.11 5.14
C VAL A 78 -0.12 3.56 3.73
N MET A 79 0.69 4.06 2.81
CA MET A 79 0.62 3.66 1.40
C MET A 79 2.02 3.54 0.81
N ASN A 80 2.23 2.53 -0.02
CA ASN A 80 3.44 2.41 -0.82
C ASN A 80 3.53 3.53 -1.86
N GLY A 81 4.73 4.04 -2.09
CA GLY A 81 4.96 5.21 -2.95
C GLY A 81 5.05 4.92 -4.46
N ASP A 82 4.82 3.68 -4.87
CA ASP A 82 4.92 3.18 -6.24
C ASP A 82 3.58 2.69 -6.81
N LEU A 83 2.48 3.08 -6.18
CA LEU A 83 1.13 2.68 -6.56
C LEU A 83 0.42 3.75 -7.39
N LEU A 84 -0.34 3.33 -8.39
CA LEU A 84 -1.35 4.16 -9.04
C LEU A 84 -2.73 3.56 -8.80
N THR A 85 -3.65 4.38 -8.28
CA THR A 85 -4.99 3.92 -7.96
C THR A 85 -6.01 5.06 -7.98
N ASN A 86 -7.27 4.70 -8.29
CA ASN A 86 -8.44 5.57 -8.17
C ASN A 86 -9.33 5.20 -6.99
N VAL A 87 -8.79 4.48 -6.02
CA VAL A 87 -9.54 4.08 -4.82
C VAL A 87 -10.12 5.30 -4.11
N ASN A 88 -11.32 5.13 -3.55
CA ASN A 88 -11.94 6.14 -2.72
C ASN A 88 -11.42 6.05 -1.28
N PHE A 89 -10.53 6.96 -0.89
CA PHE A 89 -9.94 6.98 0.45
C PHE A 89 -10.95 7.28 1.55
N GLU A 90 -11.99 8.06 1.26
CA GLU A 90 -13.07 8.32 2.22
C GLU A 90 -13.86 7.04 2.56
N HIS A 91 -14.10 6.18 1.57
CA HIS A 91 -14.76 4.89 1.81
C HIS A 91 -13.92 3.98 2.71
N ILE A 92 -12.60 3.93 2.49
CA ILE A 92 -11.69 3.14 3.34
C ILE A 92 -11.70 3.68 4.77
N PHE A 93 -11.59 5.01 4.92
CA PHE A 93 -11.63 5.68 6.22
C PHE A 93 -12.92 5.36 6.98
N ASN A 94 -14.07 5.60 6.34
CA ASN A 94 -15.38 5.36 6.93
C ASN A 94 -15.57 3.88 7.30
N TYR A 95 -15.12 2.96 6.44
CA TYR A 95 -15.19 1.52 6.71
C TYR A 95 -14.36 1.13 7.94
N HIS A 96 -13.13 1.64 8.04
CA HIS A 96 -12.25 1.42 9.19
C HIS A 96 -12.89 1.89 10.49
N VAL A 97 -13.39 3.14 10.52
CA VAL A 97 -13.99 3.75 11.70
C VAL A 97 -15.29 3.05 12.11
N LEU A 98 -16.18 2.75 11.16
CA LEU A 98 -17.46 2.07 11.43
C LEU A 98 -17.24 0.66 12.01
N ASN A 99 -16.22 -0.04 11.56
CA ASN A 99 -15.88 -1.36 12.08
C ASN A 99 -15.00 -1.31 13.35
N LYS A 100 -14.62 -0.13 13.83
CA LYS A 100 -13.70 0.05 14.97
C LYS A 100 -12.45 -0.79 14.80
N ALA A 101 -11.87 -0.78 13.61
CA ALA A 101 -10.72 -1.59 13.28
C ALA A 101 -9.45 -1.00 13.91
N THR A 102 -8.54 -1.86 14.34
CA THR A 102 -7.17 -1.46 14.70
C THR A 102 -6.30 -1.35 13.45
N ALA A 103 -6.55 -2.22 12.48
CA ALA A 103 -5.86 -2.19 11.19
C ALA A 103 -6.79 -2.67 10.07
N THR A 104 -6.78 -1.96 8.95
CA THR A 104 -7.47 -2.33 7.71
C THR A 104 -6.45 -2.45 6.60
N MET A 105 -6.40 -3.61 5.95
CA MET A 105 -5.59 -3.84 4.75
C MET A 105 -6.48 -3.75 3.52
N CYS A 106 -6.16 -2.86 2.58
CA CYS A 106 -6.78 -2.93 1.27
C CYS A 106 -6.24 -4.15 0.54
N VAL A 107 -7.17 -4.91 -0.04
CA VAL A 107 -6.84 -6.14 -0.77
C VAL A 107 -7.43 -6.10 -2.16
N ARG A 108 -6.75 -6.74 -3.11
CA ARG A 108 -7.22 -6.88 -4.48
C ARG A 108 -7.30 -8.34 -4.86
N GLU A 109 -8.36 -8.71 -5.59
CA GLU A 109 -8.43 -10.02 -6.22
C GLU A 109 -7.36 -10.12 -7.32
N TYR A 110 -6.59 -11.18 -7.28
CA TYR A 110 -5.51 -11.49 -8.23
C TYR A 110 -5.73 -12.89 -8.81
N ASP A 111 -5.85 -12.95 -10.11
CA ASP A 111 -6.01 -14.17 -10.86
C ASP A 111 -4.65 -14.71 -11.30
N TYR A 112 -4.32 -15.91 -10.87
CA TYR A 112 -3.10 -16.63 -11.27
C TYR A 112 -3.46 -17.82 -12.15
N GLU A 113 -3.17 -17.70 -13.45
CA GLU A 113 -3.31 -18.82 -14.40
C GLU A 113 -2.07 -19.69 -14.34
N VAL A 114 -2.26 -20.99 -14.06
CA VAL A 114 -1.20 -21.97 -14.21
C VAL A 114 -1.09 -22.32 -15.70
N PRO A 115 0.05 -22.05 -16.39
CA PRO A 115 0.12 -22.16 -17.85
C PRO A 115 0.22 -23.62 -18.36
N TYR A 116 -0.14 -24.59 -17.52
CA TYR A 116 -0.05 -26.04 -17.79
C TYR A 116 -1.30 -26.75 -17.28
N GLY A 117 -1.50 -27.98 -17.79
CA GLY A 117 -2.45 -28.91 -17.19
C GLY A 117 -2.02 -29.31 -15.78
N VAL A 118 -2.84 -29.00 -14.78
CA VAL A 118 -2.62 -29.39 -13.37
C VAL A 118 -3.21 -30.75 -13.11
N VAL A 119 -2.39 -31.66 -12.61
CA VAL A 119 -2.78 -33.07 -12.31
C VAL A 119 -2.83 -33.23 -10.81
N LYS A 120 -4.00 -33.61 -10.30
CA LYS A 120 -4.18 -34.01 -8.90
C LYS A 120 -4.05 -35.55 -8.79
N MET A 121 -3.20 -35.96 -7.90
CA MET A 121 -2.90 -37.39 -7.70
C MET A 121 -3.24 -37.84 -6.28
N ASN A 122 -3.62 -39.11 -6.17
CA ASN A 122 -3.64 -39.84 -4.92
C ASN A 122 -2.72 -41.05 -5.10
N ASP A 123 -1.59 -41.05 -4.41
CA ASP A 123 -0.44 -41.92 -4.71
C ASP A 123 -0.04 -41.79 -6.19
N ASN A 124 -0.11 -42.93 -6.94
CA ASN A 124 0.22 -42.98 -8.37
C ASN A 124 -1.00 -42.89 -9.30
N LYS A 125 -2.21 -42.66 -8.74
CA LYS A 125 -3.44 -42.58 -9.54
C LYS A 125 -3.80 -41.12 -9.79
N ILE A 126 -4.05 -40.80 -11.04
CA ILE A 126 -4.62 -39.50 -11.42
C ILE A 126 -6.10 -39.49 -11.03
N ILE A 127 -6.52 -38.49 -10.26
CA ILE A 127 -7.90 -38.31 -9.81
C ILE A 127 -8.59 -37.10 -10.47
N GLU A 128 -7.82 -36.12 -10.95
CA GLU A 128 -8.36 -34.95 -11.61
C GLU A 128 -7.30 -34.32 -12.54
N ILE A 129 -7.75 -33.78 -13.66
CA ILE A 129 -6.90 -32.95 -14.54
C ILE A 129 -7.66 -31.68 -14.84
N ALA A 130 -7.02 -30.52 -14.60
CA ALA A 130 -7.54 -29.21 -14.93
C ALA A 130 -6.59 -28.51 -15.90
N GLU A 131 -7.06 -28.20 -17.12
CA GLU A 131 -6.24 -27.49 -18.11
C GLU A 131 -6.21 -26.00 -17.80
N LYS A 132 -4.99 -25.45 -17.63
CA LYS A 132 -4.73 -24.03 -17.35
C LYS A 132 -5.67 -23.42 -16.30
N PRO A 133 -5.75 -24.03 -15.09
CA PRO A 133 -6.69 -23.53 -14.09
C PRO A 133 -6.29 -22.14 -13.62
N VAL A 134 -7.28 -21.26 -13.43
CA VAL A 134 -7.12 -19.96 -12.79
C VAL A 134 -7.37 -20.11 -11.31
N GLN A 135 -6.40 -19.74 -10.50
CA GLN A 135 -6.54 -19.64 -9.04
C GLN A 135 -6.72 -18.17 -8.64
N LYS A 136 -7.66 -17.93 -7.74
CA LYS A 136 -7.95 -16.59 -7.24
C LYS A 136 -7.39 -16.41 -5.85
N PHE A 137 -6.69 -15.30 -5.66
CA PHE A 137 -6.12 -14.90 -4.37
C PHE A 137 -6.53 -13.48 -4.06
N PHE A 138 -6.57 -13.13 -2.77
CA PHE A 138 -6.52 -11.74 -2.35
C PHE A 138 -5.07 -11.38 -2.01
N VAL A 139 -4.57 -10.34 -2.66
CA VAL A 139 -3.22 -9.81 -2.40
C VAL A 139 -3.31 -8.45 -1.70
N SER A 140 -2.32 -8.12 -0.88
CA SER A 140 -2.20 -6.79 -0.30
C SER A 140 -2.04 -5.75 -1.41
N ALA A 141 -2.85 -4.69 -1.35
CA ALA A 141 -2.78 -3.61 -2.32
C ALA A 141 -1.75 -2.52 -1.94
N GLY A 142 -0.98 -2.70 -0.87
CA GLY A 142 -0.01 -1.69 -0.41
C GLY A 142 -0.65 -0.41 0.13
N ILE A 143 -1.92 -0.46 0.50
CA ILE A 143 -2.70 0.63 1.09
C ILE A 143 -3.29 0.11 2.40
N TYR A 144 -3.06 0.83 3.47
CA TYR A 144 -3.46 0.44 4.80
C TYR A 144 -4.09 1.62 5.54
N MET A 145 -5.09 1.34 6.37
CA MET A 145 -5.64 2.28 7.34
C MET A 145 -5.38 1.74 8.73
N LEU A 146 -4.73 2.52 9.58
CA LEU A 146 -4.22 2.09 10.87
C LEU A 146 -4.73 3.02 11.98
N SER A 147 -5.15 2.45 13.10
CA SER A 147 -5.40 3.20 14.34
C SER A 147 -4.09 3.44 15.10
N PRO A 148 -3.96 4.55 15.85
CA PRO A 148 -2.71 4.93 16.51
C PRO A 148 -2.08 3.84 17.39
N GLU A 149 -2.88 3.09 18.11
CA GLU A 149 -2.44 2.04 19.02
C GLU A 149 -1.68 0.88 18.36
N ILE A 150 -1.73 0.76 17.03
CA ILE A 150 -0.97 -0.27 16.32
C ILE A 150 0.54 0.01 16.36
N LEU A 151 0.93 1.27 16.53
CA LEU A 151 2.32 1.69 16.59
C LEU A 151 3.06 1.06 17.77
N ASP A 152 2.36 0.74 18.87
CA ASP A 152 2.92 0.05 20.05
C ASP A 152 3.43 -1.36 19.73
N LEU A 153 3.00 -1.92 18.60
CA LEU A 153 3.43 -3.24 18.15
C LEU A 153 4.71 -3.20 17.28
N ILE A 154 5.14 -2.03 16.86
CA ILE A 154 6.30 -1.87 15.97
C ILE A 154 7.57 -1.75 16.84
N PRO A 155 8.60 -2.60 16.60
CA PRO A 155 9.86 -2.46 17.32
C PRO A 155 10.57 -1.15 16.92
N GLN A 156 11.21 -0.51 17.91
CA GLN A 156 11.86 0.78 17.69
C GLN A 156 13.12 0.64 16.83
N ASP A 157 13.20 1.43 15.77
CA ASP A 157 14.37 1.50 14.86
C ASP A 157 14.83 0.11 14.35
N GLU A 158 13.91 -0.77 13.98
CA GLU A 158 14.21 -2.08 13.40
C GLU A 158 13.52 -2.26 12.05
N PHE A 159 14.07 -3.18 11.24
CA PHE A 159 13.39 -3.62 10.02
C PHE A 159 12.09 -4.34 10.39
N TYR A 160 10.99 -3.84 9.84
CA TYR A 160 9.67 -4.43 10.09
C TYR A 160 8.76 -4.23 8.88
N ASP A 161 8.13 -5.32 8.43
CA ASP A 161 7.23 -5.26 7.28
C ASP A 161 5.76 -5.24 7.70
N MET A 162 4.93 -4.63 6.86
CA MET A 162 3.49 -4.50 7.11
C MET A 162 2.79 -5.86 7.32
N PRO A 163 3.06 -6.92 6.54
CA PRO A 163 2.47 -8.23 6.81
C PRO A 163 2.78 -8.73 8.23
N THR A 164 4.03 -8.59 8.69
CA THR A 164 4.43 -8.99 10.05
C THR A 164 3.71 -8.17 11.13
N LEU A 165 3.48 -6.87 10.88
CA LEU A 165 2.69 -6.03 11.78
C LEU A 165 1.25 -6.55 11.90
N PHE A 166 0.63 -6.88 10.77
CA PHE A 166 -0.73 -7.43 10.74
C PHE A 166 -0.82 -8.79 11.43
N GLU A 167 0.14 -9.70 11.17
CA GLU A 167 0.24 -10.99 11.88
C GLU A 167 0.36 -10.80 13.40
N LYS A 168 1.21 -9.86 13.84
CA LYS A 168 1.37 -9.55 15.25
C LYS A 168 0.09 -8.96 15.86
N ALA A 169 -0.58 -8.07 15.15
CA ALA A 169 -1.86 -7.50 15.59
C ALA A 169 -2.93 -8.60 15.77
N MET A 170 -3.07 -9.51 14.80
CA MET A 170 -3.96 -10.67 14.91
C MET A 170 -3.61 -11.56 16.10
N ALA A 171 -2.32 -11.83 16.35
CA ALA A 171 -1.85 -12.63 17.48
C ALA A 171 -2.13 -11.97 18.85
N HIS A 172 -2.38 -10.65 18.87
CA HIS A 172 -2.78 -9.88 20.05
C HIS A 172 -4.29 -9.60 20.11
N ASP A 173 -5.09 -10.38 19.40
CA ASP A 173 -6.56 -10.26 19.34
C ASP A 173 -7.05 -8.85 18.95
N LYS A 174 -6.26 -8.09 18.16
CA LYS A 174 -6.67 -6.81 17.64
C LYS A 174 -7.68 -6.99 16.49
N ASN A 175 -8.57 -6.01 16.33
CA ASN A 175 -9.55 -6.04 15.23
C ASN A 175 -8.87 -5.68 13.91
N VAL A 176 -8.44 -6.71 13.18
CA VAL A 176 -7.76 -6.62 11.88
C VAL A 176 -8.74 -7.05 10.78
N ILE A 177 -8.98 -6.16 9.82
CA ILE A 177 -9.95 -6.39 8.75
C ILE A 177 -9.36 -6.12 7.37
N SER A 178 -10.02 -6.63 6.33
CA SER A 178 -9.68 -6.33 4.93
C SER A 178 -10.73 -5.44 4.28
N PHE A 179 -10.29 -4.60 3.34
CA PHE A 179 -11.15 -3.80 2.47
C PHE A 179 -10.85 -4.16 1.01
N PRO A 180 -11.76 -4.85 0.30
CA PRO A 180 -11.55 -5.18 -1.11
C PRO A 180 -11.68 -3.93 -1.98
N ILE A 181 -10.68 -3.68 -2.83
CA ILE A 181 -10.70 -2.61 -3.82
C ILE A 181 -11.00 -3.18 -5.21
N HIS A 182 -11.89 -2.53 -5.93
CA HIS A 182 -12.31 -2.90 -7.28
C HIS A 182 -11.90 -1.87 -8.32
N GLU A 183 -11.57 -0.66 -7.87
CA GLU A 183 -11.12 0.46 -8.68
C GLU A 183 -9.78 0.15 -9.35
N TYR A 184 -9.37 1.01 -10.27
CA TYR A 184 -8.06 0.91 -10.88
C TYR A 184 -6.96 0.89 -9.81
N TRP A 185 -6.09 -0.08 -9.91
CA TRP A 185 -4.93 -0.24 -9.05
C TRP A 185 -3.83 -0.97 -9.82
N ILE A 186 -2.62 -0.44 -9.74
CA ILE A 186 -1.41 -1.06 -10.26
C ILE A 186 -0.23 -0.74 -9.36
N ASP A 187 0.55 -1.77 -9.03
CA ASP A 187 1.85 -1.66 -8.37
C ASP A 187 2.91 -1.59 -9.47
N ILE A 188 3.75 -0.54 -9.46
CA ILE A 188 4.76 -0.32 -10.50
C ILE A 188 6.11 -0.86 -10.03
N GLY A 189 6.13 -2.15 -9.73
CA GLY A 189 7.33 -2.88 -9.30
C GLY A 189 8.14 -3.44 -10.46
N ARG A 190 7.55 -3.58 -11.66
CA ARG A 190 8.19 -4.16 -12.85
C ARG A 190 8.02 -3.28 -14.08
N LEU A 191 8.87 -3.51 -15.07
CA LEU A 191 8.85 -2.73 -16.31
C LEU A 191 7.54 -2.90 -17.10
N GLU A 192 6.93 -4.06 -17.03
CA GLU A 192 5.65 -4.35 -17.71
C GLU A 192 4.51 -3.53 -17.10
N GLU A 193 4.42 -3.48 -15.76
CA GLU A 193 3.45 -2.64 -15.06
C GLU A 193 3.67 -1.15 -15.35
N TYR A 194 4.93 -0.73 -15.46
CA TYR A 194 5.26 0.65 -15.83
C TYR A 194 4.77 1.02 -17.24
N HIS A 195 4.99 0.16 -18.23
CA HIS A 195 4.48 0.39 -19.60
C HIS A 195 2.96 0.45 -19.62
N LYS A 196 2.31 -0.53 -18.98
CA LYS A 196 0.85 -0.59 -18.85
C LYS A 196 0.30 0.67 -18.19
N ALA A 197 0.89 1.10 -17.07
CA ALA A 197 0.47 2.32 -16.36
C ALA A 197 0.54 3.56 -17.26
N ASN A 198 1.61 3.70 -18.08
CA ASN A 198 1.73 4.83 -19.02
C ASN A 198 0.69 4.79 -20.16
N GLU A 199 0.36 3.62 -20.69
CA GLU A 199 -0.66 3.47 -21.74
C GLU A 199 -2.08 3.78 -21.23
N GLU A 200 -2.33 3.48 -19.97
CA GLU A 200 -3.65 3.62 -19.34
C GLU A 200 -3.84 5.00 -18.67
N TYR A 201 -2.75 5.69 -18.30
CA TYR A 201 -2.78 6.91 -17.51
C TYR A 201 -3.75 7.98 -18.02
N ALA A 202 -3.66 8.34 -19.30
CA ALA A 202 -4.50 9.40 -19.89
C ALA A 202 -5.99 9.05 -19.98
N LYS A 203 -6.36 7.78 -19.73
CA LYS A 203 -7.76 7.31 -19.72
C LYS A 203 -8.34 7.28 -18.31
N ILE A 204 -7.48 7.28 -17.29
CA ILE A 204 -7.85 7.00 -15.91
C ILE A 204 -7.65 8.22 -15.01
N PHE A 205 -6.61 9.00 -15.26
CA PHE A 205 -6.20 10.21 -14.54
C PHE A 205 -6.16 11.41 -15.49
#